data_845a1c16223f61be64314428f17a775b
#
_entry.id   845a1c16223f61be64314428f17a775b
#
_cell.length_a   1.000
_cell.length_b   1.000
_cell.length_c   1.000
_cell.angle_alpha   90.00
_cell.angle_beta   90.00
_cell.angle_gamma   90.00
#
_symmetry.space_group_name_H-M   'P 1'
#
loop_
_entity.id
_entity.type
_entity.pdbx_description
1 polymer ?
#
loop_
_entity_poly.entity_id
_entity_poly.type
_entity_poly.pdbx_seq_one_letter_code
_entity_poly.pdbx_strand_id
1 'polypeptide(L)'
;MSNPMVRSEKKHSFLLVVTTLMYVIFGLLTSVIGVVIDRFQTEYNVSLAVAALLPLAFFLAYGLTSIPFGMLMDRRGAKLVLLTGTGLMAAGALLCYFSDNYVAVIVSVFLIGIGVTAVQIAGNPFIRVLDAPSRYTANLTMVIGIGALGYALSPLIVPVLQSNGCSWKTIYLLIAIVCIAILLIVTFAQFPEAKAGEEERLDLSRLWTLFRHPIVCTYGLGIFLYVGAEVGVSSYIITFMNEVHHLDNAQSFWGEASFLYRVFPSKTALIVALFWLLQAVGRMVASFLMRFVSERRIFIFHSACTVIALLCAIAGNETVSLVAFALTGYFTCVSFTSVFSAVINSFDRDHGMISGLLGTAIVGGALVGWLVGSVGNRWGMVAGMAVNVPAFLYVFALSVWGKGRLDVNDN
;
A
#
# COMPACT_ATOMS: atom_id res chain seq x y z
N MET A 1 13.95 24.46 -32.26
CA MET A 1 13.96 24.80 -30.83
C MET A 1 12.61 24.39 -30.23
N SER A 2 12.56 23.37 -29.38
CA SER A 2 11.32 22.89 -28.78
C SER A 2 10.81 23.93 -27.76
N ASN A 3 9.52 24.24 -27.81
CA ASN A 3 8.84 25.16 -26.90
C ASN A 3 9.14 24.76 -25.44
N PRO A 4 9.60 25.68 -24.55
CA PRO A 4 9.95 25.35 -23.16
C PRO A 4 8.80 24.75 -22.36
N MET A 5 7.54 25.08 -22.65
CA MET A 5 6.36 24.44 -22.03
C MET A 5 6.25 22.96 -22.39
N VAL A 6 6.44 22.60 -23.65
CA VAL A 6 6.39 21.18 -24.11
C VAL A 6 7.53 20.37 -23.50
N ARG A 7 8.68 21.00 -23.25
CA ARG A 7 9.83 20.36 -22.59
C ARG A 7 9.57 20.12 -21.10
N SER A 8 8.87 21.03 -20.44
CA SER A 8 8.46 20.88 -19.03
C SER A 8 7.42 19.75 -18.86
N GLU A 9 6.38 19.72 -19.71
CA GLU A 9 5.37 18.66 -19.66
C GLU A 9 5.94 17.26 -19.90
N LYS A 10 6.81 17.10 -20.89
CA LYS A 10 7.50 15.82 -21.15
C LYS A 10 8.35 15.36 -19.96
N LYS A 11 8.99 16.30 -19.25
CA LYS A 11 9.81 16.03 -18.08
C LYS A 11 8.93 15.54 -16.90
N HIS A 12 7.81 16.19 -16.64
CA HIS A 12 6.88 15.81 -15.58
C HIS A 12 6.26 14.43 -15.84
N SER A 13 5.83 14.16 -17.09
CA SER A 13 5.31 12.85 -17.49
C SER A 13 6.34 11.75 -17.31
N PHE A 14 7.61 11.99 -17.65
CA PHE A 14 8.69 11.03 -17.42
C PHE A 14 8.86 10.70 -15.93
N LEU A 15 8.90 11.73 -15.06
CA LEU A 15 9.03 11.54 -13.63
C LEU A 15 7.83 10.81 -13.03
N LEU A 16 6.62 11.07 -13.55
CA LEU A 16 5.42 10.35 -13.15
C LEU A 16 5.52 8.84 -13.48
N VAL A 17 6.01 8.50 -14.67
CA VAL A 17 6.23 7.10 -15.07
C VAL A 17 7.26 6.44 -14.17
N VAL A 18 8.40 7.09 -13.91
CA VAL A 18 9.45 6.55 -13.03
C VAL A 18 8.91 6.33 -11.61
N THR A 19 8.15 7.29 -11.07
CA THR A 19 7.51 7.15 -9.77
C THR A 19 6.51 5.99 -9.78
N THR A 20 5.73 5.83 -10.84
CA THR A 20 4.79 4.71 -10.99
C THR A 20 5.51 3.36 -10.99
N LEU A 21 6.65 3.24 -11.69
CA LEU A 21 7.47 2.02 -11.67
C LEU A 21 8.00 1.70 -10.27
N MET A 22 8.39 2.72 -9.49
CA MET A 22 8.77 2.52 -8.07
C MET A 22 7.61 1.94 -7.25
N TYR A 23 6.36 2.38 -7.51
CA TYR A 23 5.18 1.84 -6.83
C TYR A 23 4.85 0.40 -7.27
N VAL A 24 5.12 0.03 -8.51
CA VAL A 24 5.01 -1.39 -8.94
C VAL A 24 5.99 -2.27 -8.16
N ILE A 25 7.24 -1.82 -8.03
CA ILE A 25 8.26 -2.54 -7.23
C ILE A 25 7.88 -2.58 -5.75
N PHE A 26 7.36 -1.47 -5.21
CA PHE A 26 6.81 -1.43 -3.87
C PHE A 26 5.74 -2.51 -3.67
N GLY A 27 4.75 -2.59 -4.57
CA GLY A 27 3.70 -3.61 -4.51
C GLY A 27 4.26 -5.03 -4.55
N LEU A 28 5.21 -5.27 -5.45
CA LEU A 28 5.85 -6.57 -5.62
C LEU A 28 6.64 -6.98 -4.37
N LEU A 29 7.47 -6.09 -3.81
CA LEU A 29 8.24 -6.34 -2.59
C LEU A 29 7.35 -6.60 -1.37
N THR A 30 6.25 -5.87 -1.24
CA THR A 30 5.31 -6.06 -0.13
C THR A 30 4.61 -7.42 -0.22
N SER A 31 4.15 -7.80 -1.41
CA SER A 31 3.43 -9.06 -1.63
C SER A 31 4.32 -10.30 -1.52
N VAL A 32 5.58 -10.21 -1.97
CA VAL A 32 6.54 -11.33 -1.90
C VAL A 32 6.68 -11.85 -0.47
N ILE A 33 6.64 -10.98 0.55
CA ILE A 33 6.81 -11.37 1.95
C ILE A 33 5.78 -12.45 2.33
N GLY A 34 4.51 -12.26 1.96
CA GLY A 34 3.47 -13.25 2.24
C GLY A 34 3.66 -14.56 1.46
N VAL A 35 4.09 -14.46 0.19
CA VAL A 35 4.25 -15.63 -0.70
C VAL A 35 5.40 -16.54 -0.25
N VAL A 36 6.43 -16.00 0.40
CA VAL A 36 7.63 -16.75 0.77
C VAL A 36 7.64 -17.26 2.21
N ILE A 37 6.64 -16.97 3.03
CA ILE A 37 6.60 -17.36 4.45
C ILE A 37 6.81 -18.88 4.62
N ASP A 38 6.06 -19.72 3.90
CA ASP A 38 6.15 -21.18 4.01
C ASP A 38 7.52 -21.70 3.60
N ARG A 39 8.12 -21.06 2.58
CA ARG A 39 9.47 -21.41 2.08
C ARG A 39 10.54 -21.00 3.07
N PHE A 40 10.39 -19.84 3.68
CA PHE A 40 11.27 -19.37 4.75
C PHE A 40 11.23 -20.32 5.96
N GLN A 41 10.05 -20.77 6.38
CA GLN A 41 9.91 -21.75 7.46
C GLN A 41 10.62 -23.05 7.13
N THR A 42 10.39 -23.59 5.94
CA THR A 42 10.96 -24.88 5.50
C THR A 42 12.47 -24.82 5.35
N GLU A 43 13.00 -23.77 4.69
CA GLU A 43 14.44 -23.64 4.41
C GLU A 43 15.27 -23.45 5.67
N TYR A 44 14.77 -22.64 6.60
CA TYR A 44 15.51 -22.32 7.84
C TYR A 44 15.07 -23.14 9.05
N ASN A 45 14.11 -24.07 8.87
CA ASN A 45 13.54 -24.89 9.95
C ASN A 45 13.13 -24.06 11.17
N VAL A 46 12.41 -22.97 10.93
CA VAL A 46 11.96 -22.03 11.96
C VAL A 46 10.46 -22.17 12.23
N SER A 47 10.03 -21.77 13.42
CA SER A 47 8.61 -21.77 13.78
C SER A 47 7.82 -20.69 13.02
N LEU A 48 6.50 -20.85 12.93
CA LEU A 48 5.59 -19.84 12.37
C LEU A 48 5.74 -18.48 13.08
N ALA A 49 5.99 -18.48 14.40
CA ALA A 49 6.21 -17.27 15.19
C ALA A 49 7.47 -16.50 14.70
N VAL A 50 8.55 -17.22 14.33
CA VAL A 50 9.75 -16.58 13.76
C VAL A 50 9.48 -16.10 12.34
N ALA A 51 8.73 -16.86 11.52
CA ALA A 51 8.37 -16.43 10.18
C ALA A 51 7.47 -15.18 10.18
N ALA A 52 6.61 -15.02 11.20
CA ALA A 52 5.78 -13.83 11.40
C ALA A 52 6.61 -12.55 11.70
N LEU A 53 7.89 -12.68 12.02
CA LEU A 53 8.79 -11.52 12.14
C LEU A 53 9.05 -10.84 10.79
N LEU A 54 8.87 -11.53 9.66
CA LEU A 54 9.05 -10.92 8.33
C LEU A 54 8.07 -9.75 8.10
N PRO A 55 6.74 -9.96 8.12
CA PRO A 55 5.81 -8.84 7.99
C PRO A 55 5.93 -7.84 9.14
N LEU A 56 6.23 -8.29 10.36
CA LEU A 56 6.45 -7.38 11.49
C LEU A 56 7.63 -6.44 11.23
N ALA A 57 8.78 -6.96 10.78
CA ALA A 57 9.95 -6.16 10.45
C ALA A 57 9.64 -5.12 9.36
N PHE A 58 8.88 -5.52 8.33
CA PHE A 58 8.46 -4.62 7.27
C PHE A 58 7.60 -3.45 7.79
N PHE A 59 6.55 -3.74 8.57
CA PHE A 59 5.67 -2.69 9.10
C PHE A 59 6.33 -1.86 10.21
N LEU A 60 7.25 -2.45 10.98
CA LEU A 60 8.04 -1.71 11.97
C LEU A 60 8.90 -0.62 11.30
N ALA A 61 9.42 -0.90 10.11
CA ALA A 61 10.16 0.10 9.31
C ALA A 61 9.29 1.33 9.03
N TYR A 62 8.00 1.16 8.68
CA TYR A 62 7.06 2.28 8.50
C TYR A 62 6.93 3.11 9.77
N GLY A 63 6.66 2.47 10.91
CA GLY A 63 6.51 3.18 12.18
C GLY A 63 7.72 4.01 12.57
N LEU A 64 8.93 3.48 12.33
CA LEU A 64 10.18 4.11 12.76
C LEU A 64 10.70 5.16 11.79
N THR A 65 10.48 4.99 10.47
CA THR A 65 11.21 5.80 9.47
C THR A 65 10.34 6.78 8.68
N SER A 66 9.01 6.70 8.76
CA SER A 66 8.10 7.60 8.04
C SER A 66 8.35 9.07 8.38
N ILE A 67 8.39 9.44 9.65
CA ILE A 67 8.63 10.82 10.08
C ILE A 67 10.03 11.30 9.67
N PRO A 68 11.13 10.57 9.95
CA PRO A 68 12.46 10.95 9.47
C PRO A 68 12.55 11.23 7.97
N PHE A 69 11.95 10.36 7.14
CA PHE A 69 11.94 10.58 5.69
C PHE A 69 11.04 11.75 5.27
N GLY A 70 9.93 11.98 5.94
CA GLY A 70 9.10 13.16 5.72
C GLY A 70 9.87 14.46 5.97
N MET A 71 10.59 14.53 7.10
CA MET A 71 11.45 15.68 7.44
C MET A 71 12.61 15.85 6.47
N LEU A 72 13.22 14.73 6.03
CA LEU A 72 14.29 14.77 5.03
C LEU A 72 13.78 15.27 3.68
N MET A 73 12.56 14.89 3.30
CA MET A 73 11.93 15.37 2.07
C MET A 73 11.72 16.88 2.08
N ASP A 74 11.18 17.43 3.16
CA ASP A 74 10.93 18.88 3.26
C ASP A 74 12.23 19.70 3.22
N ARG A 75 13.35 19.13 3.72
CA ARG A 75 14.67 19.80 3.74
C ARG A 75 15.48 19.65 2.46
N ARG A 76 15.55 18.44 1.94
CA ARG A 76 16.48 18.07 0.85
C ARG A 76 15.75 17.73 -0.45
N GLY A 77 14.42 17.82 -0.44
CA GLY A 77 13.58 17.50 -1.59
C GLY A 77 13.34 16.01 -1.82
N ALA A 78 12.36 15.72 -2.66
CA ALA A 78 11.91 14.35 -2.96
C ALA A 78 13.01 13.48 -3.62
N LYS A 79 13.87 14.07 -4.47
CA LYS A 79 14.91 13.32 -5.19
C LYS A 79 15.81 12.52 -4.26
N LEU A 80 16.33 13.16 -3.21
CA LEU A 80 17.24 12.49 -2.27
C LEU A 80 16.54 11.33 -1.55
N VAL A 81 15.30 11.54 -1.11
CA VAL A 81 14.54 10.51 -0.39
C VAL A 81 14.21 9.33 -1.31
N LEU A 82 13.81 9.59 -2.56
CA LEU A 82 13.54 8.55 -3.56
C LEU A 82 14.81 7.75 -3.90
N LEU A 83 15.97 8.41 -4.05
CA LEU A 83 17.25 7.75 -4.27
C LEU A 83 17.64 6.87 -3.07
N THR A 84 17.55 7.41 -1.85
CA THR A 84 17.86 6.67 -0.63
C THR A 84 16.92 5.46 -0.48
N GLY A 85 15.62 5.66 -0.70
CA GLY A 85 14.62 4.59 -0.62
C GLY A 85 14.86 3.48 -1.64
N THR A 86 15.07 3.84 -2.91
CA THR A 86 15.35 2.85 -3.97
C THR A 86 16.67 2.12 -3.73
N GLY A 87 17.70 2.83 -3.25
CA GLY A 87 18.98 2.22 -2.87
C GLY A 87 18.85 1.22 -1.73
N LEU A 88 18.06 1.55 -0.70
CA LEU A 88 17.78 0.64 0.43
C LEU A 88 16.96 -0.59 0.00
N MET A 89 15.98 -0.40 -0.91
CA MET A 89 15.24 -1.53 -1.51
C MET A 89 16.20 -2.47 -2.27
N ALA A 90 17.10 -1.91 -3.09
CA ALA A 90 18.10 -2.69 -3.81
C ALA A 90 19.06 -3.43 -2.86
N ALA A 91 19.60 -2.73 -1.87
CA ALA A 91 20.53 -3.30 -0.88
C ALA A 91 19.86 -4.41 -0.05
N GLY A 92 18.64 -4.17 0.42
CA GLY A 92 17.87 -5.18 1.16
C GLY A 92 17.54 -6.40 0.30
N ALA A 93 17.15 -6.20 -0.97
CA ALA A 93 16.87 -7.29 -1.89
C ALA A 93 18.15 -8.12 -2.21
N LEU A 94 19.29 -7.50 -2.43
CA LEU A 94 20.57 -8.19 -2.58
C LEU A 94 20.96 -8.96 -1.31
N LEU A 95 20.82 -8.32 -0.14
CA LEU A 95 21.07 -8.97 1.14
C LEU A 95 20.20 -10.22 1.30
N CYS A 96 18.90 -10.15 0.95
CA CYS A 96 17.98 -11.28 1.02
C CYS A 96 18.44 -12.42 0.08
N TYR A 97 18.84 -12.09 -1.14
CA TYR A 97 19.30 -13.08 -2.13
C TYR A 97 20.55 -13.83 -1.68
N PHE A 98 21.54 -13.12 -1.11
CA PHE A 98 22.80 -13.71 -0.65
C PHE A 98 22.77 -14.23 0.79
N SER A 99 21.63 -14.14 1.48
CA SER A 99 21.55 -14.56 2.88
C SER A 99 21.44 -16.08 3.04
N ASP A 100 22.27 -16.66 3.91
CA ASP A 100 22.26 -18.08 4.26
C ASP A 100 21.63 -18.36 5.63
N ASN A 101 21.19 -17.34 6.36
CA ASN A 101 20.54 -17.50 7.66
C ASN A 101 19.28 -16.63 7.81
N TYR A 102 18.37 -17.08 8.65
CA TYR A 102 17.05 -16.44 8.82
C TYR A 102 17.13 -15.02 9.39
N VAL A 103 18.11 -14.71 10.24
CA VAL A 103 18.27 -13.36 10.83
C VAL A 103 18.61 -12.36 9.74
N ALA A 104 19.53 -12.71 8.84
CA ALA A 104 19.89 -11.84 7.71
C ALA A 104 18.70 -11.60 6.76
N VAL A 105 17.83 -12.59 6.55
CA VAL A 105 16.59 -12.41 5.79
C VAL A 105 15.64 -11.44 6.51
N ILE A 106 15.45 -11.55 7.83
CA ILE A 106 14.62 -10.61 8.59
C ILE A 106 15.18 -9.18 8.50
N VAL A 107 16.51 -9.02 8.66
CA VAL A 107 17.18 -7.72 8.51
C VAL A 107 17.02 -7.18 7.09
N SER A 108 17.11 -8.03 6.07
CA SER A 108 16.92 -7.62 4.68
C SER A 108 15.51 -7.11 4.43
N VAL A 109 14.47 -7.79 4.97
CA VAL A 109 13.08 -7.36 4.88
C VAL A 109 12.84 -6.05 5.62
N PHE A 110 13.48 -5.82 6.75
CA PHE A 110 13.45 -4.54 7.45
C PHE A 110 14.07 -3.41 6.61
N LEU A 111 15.24 -3.64 5.97
CA LEU A 111 15.86 -2.69 5.05
C LEU A 111 14.97 -2.38 3.84
N ILE A 112 14.35 -3.41 3.26
CA ILE A 112 13.37 -3.24 2.19
C ILE A 112 12.21 -2.37 2.68
N GLY A 113 11.68 -2.63 3.88
CA GLY A 113 10.62 -1.84 4.50
C GLY A 113 11.00 -0.37 4.66
N ILE A 114 12.23 -0.06 5.11
CA ILE A 114 12.75 1.31 5.19
C ILE A 114 12.75 1.95 3.78
N GLY A 115 13.25 1.25 2.78
CA GLY A 115 13.32 1.75 1.41
C GLY A 115 11.94 2.02 0.80
N VAL A 116 11.01 1.10 1.00
CA VAL A 116 9.61 1.22 0.57
C VAL A 116 8.92 2.40 1.26
N THR A 117 9.13 2.56 2.57
CA THR A 117 8.62 3.71 3.34
C THR A 117 9.12 5.03 2.76
N ALA A 118 10.42 5.14 2.48
CA ALA A 118 11.00 6.34 1.90
C ALA A 118 10.37 6.70 0.55
N VAL A 119 10.21 5.69 -0.33
CA VAL A 119 9.58 5.88 -1.65
C VAL A 119 8.14 6.34 -1.52
N GLN A 120 7.35 5.77 -0.61
CA GLN A 120 5.96 6.15 -0.42
C GLN A 120 5.81 7.53 0.21
N ILE A 121 6.60 7.83 1.24
CA ILE A 121 6.53 9.12 1.96
C ILE A 121 6.91 10.29 1.05
N ALA A 122 7.90 10.11 0.19
CA ALA A 122 8.29 11.12 -0.77
C ALA A 122 7.45 11.10 -2.05
N GLY A 123 7.09 9.93 -2.55
CA GLY A 123 6.36 9.76 -3.79
C GLY A 123 4.95 10.32 -3.75
N ASN A 124 4.21 10.08 -2.66
CA ASN A 124 2.84 10.57 -2.53
C ASN A 124 2.73 12.10 -2.72
N PRO A 125 3.41 12.96 -1.94
CA PRO A 125 3.33 14.39 -2.15
C PRO A 125 4.08 14.86 -3.41
N PHE A 126 5.09 14.13 -3.90
CA PHE A 126 5.81 14.46 -5.12
C PHE A 126 4.91 14.43 -6.35
N ILE A 127 3.95 13.49 -6.44
CA ILE A 127 2.96 13.42 -7.52
C ILE A 127 2.17 14.72 -7.64
N ARG A 128 1.92 15.45 -6.53
CA ARG A 128 1.24 16.74 -6.53
C ARG A 128 2.02 17.83 -7.29
N VAL A 129 3.34 17.73 -7.31
CA VAL A 129 4.23 18.69 -7.98
C VAL A 129 4.34 18.45 -9.48
N LEU A 130 3.98 17.25 -9.95
CA LEU A 130 4.15 16.81 -11.33
C LEU A 130 3.00 17.21 -12.27
N ASP A 131 1.84 17.58 -11.72
CA ASP A 131 0.66 18.00 -12.51
C ASP A 131 -0.12 19.08 -11.75
N ALA A 132 -1.23 19.55 -12.34
CA ALA A 132 -2.10 20.52 -11.69
C ALA A 132 -2.62 19.99 -10.34
N PRO A 133 -2.62 20.83 -9.28
CA PRO A 133 -3.11 20.42 -7.96
C PRO A 133 -4.53 19.84 -7.95
N SER A 134 -5.40 20.33 -8.86
CA SER A 134 -6.76 19.82 -9.04
C SER A 134 -6.84 18.38 -9.54
N ARG A 135 -5.74 17.80 -10.03
CA ARG A 135 -5.65 16.39 -10.49
C ARG A 135 -4.89 15.50 -9.53
N TYR A 136 -4.47 16.04 -8.39
CA TYR A 136 -3.58 15.32 -7.48
C TYR A 136 -4.15 13.99 -7.02
N THR A 137 -5.39 13.97 -6.50
CA THR A 137 -6.01 12.73 -6.00
C THR A 137 -6.20 11.71 -7.11
N ALA A 138 -6.62 12.15 -8.31
CA ALA A 138 -6.76 11.26 -9.46
C ALA A 138 -5.42 10.64 -9.86
N ASN A 139 -4.36 11.44 -9.96
CA ASN A 139 -3.02 10.96 -10.32
C ASN A 139 -2.44 10.03 -9.25
N LEU A 140 -2.59 10.40 -7.97
CA LEU A 140 -2.17 9.54 -6.85
C LEU A 140 -2.92 8.20 -6.88
N THR A 141 -4.23 8.22 -7.11
CA THR A 141 -5.06 7.02 -7.22
C THR A 141 -4.62 6.14 -8.39
N MET A 142 -4.29 6.75 -9.56
CA MET A 142 -3.78 6.02 -10.73
C MET A 142 -2.42 5.38 -10.45
N VAL A 143 -1.47 6.13 -9.90
CA VAL A 143 -0.12 5.65 -9.60
C VAL A 143 -0.15 4.49 -8.61
N ILE A 144 -0.92 4.62 -7.51
CA ILE A 144 -1.08 3.54 -6.55
C ILE A 144 -1.86 2.36 -7.15
N GLY A 145 -2.82 2.63 -8.06
CA GLY A 145 -3.57 1.60 -8.78
C GLY A 145 -2.68 0.75 -9.70
N ILE A 146 -1.83 1.40 -10.49
CA ILE A 146 -0.83 0.69 -11.32
C ILE A 146 0.20 -0.01 -10.42
N GLY A 147 0.62 0.63 -9.34
CA GLY A 147 1.50 0.03 -8.33
C GLY A 147 0.92 -1.24 -7.71
N ALA A 148 -0.40 -1.28 -7.53
CA ALA A 148 -1.08 -2.46 -7.01
C ALA A 148 -1.00 -3.70 -7.92
N LEU A 149 -0.73 -3.54 -9.23
CA LEU A 149 -0.42 -4.66 -10.11
C LEU A 149 0.85 -5.40 -9.64
N GLY A 150 1.78 -4.70 -8.99
CA GLY A 150 2.95 -5.32 -8.37
C GLY A 150 2.58 -6.38 -7.33
N TYR A 151 1.53 -6.15 -6.55
CA TYR A 151 1.05 -7.15 -5.57
C TYR A 151 0.59 -8.45 -6.23
N ALA A 152 0.02 -8.38 -7.43
CA ALA A 152 -0.43 -9.55 -8.18
C ALA A 152 0.72 -10.29 -8.88
N LEU A 153 1.86 -9.65 -9.08
CA LEU A 153 2.99 -10.25 -9.80
C LEU A 153 3.75 -11.29 -8.98
N SER A 154 3.92 -11.10 -7.67
CA SER A 154 4.74 -12.00 -6.87
C SER A 154 4.17 -13.42 -6.76
N PRO A 155 2.85 -13.63 -6.55
CA PRO A 155 2.25 -14.98 -6.56
C PRO A 155 2.35 -15.68 -7.93
N LEU A 156 2.53 -14.92 -9.01
CA LEU A 156 2.73 -15.45 -10.36
C LEU A 156 4.21 -15.78 -10.64
N ILE A 157 5.10 -14.89 -10.26
CA ILE A 157 6.54 -15.01 -10.59
C ILE A 157 7.23 -16.08 -9.73
N VAL A 158 6.95 -16.12 -8.41
CA VAL A 158 7.65 -17.05 -7.51
C VAL A 158 7.43 -18.52 -7.88
N PRO A 159 6.20 -19.02 -8.14
CA PRO A 159 5.99 -20.41 -8.59
C PRO A 159 6.65 -20.71 -9.92
N VAL A 160 6.67 -19.76 -10.88
CA VAL A 160 7.34 -19.93 -12.18
C VAL A 160 8.84 -20.06 -12.00
N LEU A 161 9.47 -19.26 -11.14
CA LEU A 161 10.90 -19.40 -10.84
C LEU A 161 11.21 -20.76 -10.22
N GLN A 162 10.38 -21.21 -9.28
CA GLN A 162 10.57 -22.50 -8.61
C GLN A 162 10.36 -23.69 -9.55
N SER A 163 9.39 -23.64 -10.47
CA SER A 163 9.18 -24.70 -11.47
C SER A 163 10.35 -24.85 -12.45
N ASN A 164 11.17 -23.80 -12.59
CA ASN A 164 12.40 -23.80 -13.38
C ASN A 164 13.66 -24.10 -12.52
N GLY A 165 13.50 -24.62 -11.30
CA GLY A 165 14.61 -24.99 -10.43
C GLY A 165 15.32 -23.83 -9.73
N CYS A 166 14.77 -22.61 -9.81
CA CYS A 166 15.34 -21.45 -9.12
C CYS A 166 14.89 -21.40 -7.65
N SER A 167 15.76 -20.85 -6.78
CA SER A 167 15.38 -20.54 -5.41
C SER A 167 14.29 -19.46 -5.37
N TRP A 168 13.44 -19.49 -4.34
CA TRP A 168 12.49 -18.40 -4.08
C TRP A 168 13.18 -17.04 -3.88
N LYS A 169 14.43 -17.02 -3.45
CA LYS A 169 15.24 -15.80 -3.31
C LYS A 169 15.56 -15.13 -4.65
N THR A 170 15.47 -15.85 -5.77
CA THR A 170 15.79 -15.31 -7.11
C THR A 170 14.91 -14.12 -7.48
N ILE A 171 13.68 -14.05 -6.96
CA ILE A 171 12.82 -12.86 -7.17
C ILE A 171 13.45 -11.59 -6.58
N TYR A 172 14.14 -11.69 -5.44
CA TYR A 172 14.81 -10.53 -4.83
C TYR A 172 16.00 -10.06 -5.68
N LEU A 173 16.72 -10.97 -6.33
CA LEU A 173 17.77 -10.59 -7.28
C LEU A 173 17.18 -9.82 -8.47
N LEU A 174 16.09 -10.31 -9.05
CA LEU A 174 15.42 -9.63 -10.17
C LEU A 174 14.95 -8.23 -9.76
N ILE A 175 14.35 -8.11 -8.58
CA ILE A 175 13.91 -6.82 -8.03
C ILE A 175 15.11 -5.89 -7.80
N ALA A 176 16.21 -6.40 -7.25
CA ALA A 176 17.41 -5.60 -7.02
C ALA A 176 17.96 -5.01 -8.33
N ILE A 177 18.00 -5.81 -9.41
CA ILE A 177 18.43 -5.36 -10.74
C ILE A 177 17.53 -4.21 -11.23
N VAL A 178 16.20 -4.34 -11.09
CA VAL A 178 15.27 -3.29 -11.50
C VAL A 178 15.41 -2.05 -10.61
N CYS A 179 15.59 -2.22 -9.29
CA CYS A 179 15.85 -1.09 -8.38
C CYS A 179 17.14 -0.35 -8.75
N ILE A 180 18.22 -1.06 -9.09
CA ILE A 180 19.48 -0.44 -9.53
C ILE A 180 19.29 0.32 -10.84
N ALA A 181 18.55 -0.24 -11.80
CA ALA A 181 18.23 0.46 -13.04
C ALA A 181 17.45 1.76 -12.79
N ILE A 182 16.42 1.71 -11.92
CA ILE A 182 15.66 2.90 -11.52
C ILE A 182 16.56 3.90 -10.77
N LEU A 183 17.41 3.43 -9.87
CA LEU A 183 18.36 4.28 -9.14
C LEU A 183 19.25 5.07 -10.10
N LEU A 184 19.79 4.42 -11.14
CA LEU A 184 20.56 5.09 -12.19
C LEU A 184 19.72 6.11 -12.95
N ILE A 185 18.50 5.75 -13.36
CA ILE A 185 17.59 6.67 -14.05
C ILE A 185 17.32 7.92 -13.20
N VAL A 186 16.98 7.73 -11.92
CA VAL A 186 16.66 8.85 -11.00
C VAL A 186 17.88 9.71 -10.69
N THR A 187 19.07 9.12 -10.63
CA THR A 187 20.33 9.86 -10.41
C THR A 187 20.52 10.92 -11.50
N PHE A 188 20.33 10.55 -12.76
CA PHE A 188 20.51 11.44 -13.91
C PHE A 188 19.25 12.26 -14.24
N ALA A 189 18.09 11.92 -13.71
CA ALA A 189 16.85 12.66 -13.93
C ALA A 189 16.92 14.03 -13.25
N GLN A 190 16.41 15.05 -13.97
CA GLN A 190 16.28 16.40 -13.42
C GLN A 190 14.93 16.51 -12.70
N PHE A 191 14.95 16.63 -11.40
CA PHE A 191 13.78 16.91 -10.58
C PHE A 191 13.46 18.42 -10.56
N PRO A 192 12.18 18.80 -10.33
CA PRO A 192 11.84 20.17 -9.97
C PRO A 192 12.67 20.58 -8.76
N GLU A 193 13.18 21.80 -8.76
CA GLU A 193 13.90 22.34 -7.61
C GLU A 193 12.95 22.33 -6.41
N ALA A 194 13.35 21.68 -5.34
CA ALA A 194 12.74 21.92 -4.05
C ALA A 194 12.97 23.41 -3.76
N LYS A 195 11.93 24.18 -3.49
CA LYS A 195 12.10 25.45 -2.80
C LYS A 195 12.68 25.08 -1.44
N ALA A 196 14.00 24.97 -1.35
CA ALA A 196 14.70 24.87 -0.09
C ALA A 196 14.30 26.11 0.70
N GLY A 197 13.41 25.94 1.67
CA GLY A 197 13.26 26.93 2.73
C GLY A 197 14.65 27.08 3.33
N GLU A 198 15.01 28.30 3.67
CA GLU A 198 16.22 28.63 4.44
C GLU A 198 16.45 27.57 5.49
N GLU A 199 17.69 27.22 5.81
CA GLU A 199 18.13 26.14 6.72
C GLU A 199 17.34 26.11 8.03
N GLU A 200 16.07 25.72 7.97
CA GLU A 200 15.27 25.50 9.15
C GLU A 200 15.80 24.24 9.84
N ARG A 201 16.42 24.46 11.00
CA ARG A 201 16.79 23.41 11.97
C ARG A 201 15.60 22.45 12.12
N LEU A 202 15.88 21.19 12.45
CA LEU A 202 14.84 20.20 12.79
C LEU A 202 13.83 20.83 13.76
N ASP A 203 12.74 21.34 13.25
CA ASP A 203 11.73 21.97 14.07
C ASP A 203 10.73 20.92 14.58
N LEU A 204 11.16 20.25 15.65
CA LEU A 204 10.30 19.30 16.35
C LEU A 204 9.03 19.97 16.92
N SER A 205 9.09 21.30 17.17
CA SER A 205 7.92 22.04 17.65
C SER A 205 6.85 22.11 16.56
N ARG A 206 7.28 22.27 15.31
CA ARG A 206 6.42 22.28 14.14
C ARG A 206 5.80 20.91 13.87
N LEU A 207 6.60 19.83 13.96
CA LEU A 207 6.08 18.46 13.88
C LEU A 207 5.00 18.23 14.95
N TRP A 208 5.23 18.69 16.18
CA TRP A 208 4.26 18.58 17.26
C TRP A 208 2.99 19.39 17.01
N THR A 209 3.13 20.59 16.42
CA THR A 209 2.00 21.43 16.02
C THR A 209 1.16 20.75 14.92
N LEU A 210 1.82 20.17 13.90
CA LEU A 210 1.15 19.40 12.84
C LEU A 210 0.45 18.15 13.41
N PHE A 211 1.15 17.39 14.28
CA PHE A 211 0.59 16.20 14.93
C PHE A 211 -0.69 16.53 15.72
N ARG A 212 -0.76 17.71 16.37
CA ARG A 212 -1.96 18.16 17.10
C ARG A 212 -3.01 18.82 16.23
N HIS A 213 -2.73 19.05 14.96
CA HIS A 213 -3.69 19.73 14.08
C HIS A 213 -4.92 18.83 13.85
N PRO A 214 -6.16 19.33 14.06
CA PRO A 214 -7.38 18.51 14.01
C PRO A 214 -7.53 17.71 12.71
N ILE A 215 -7.19 18.31 11.56
CA ILE A 215 -7.27 17.64 10.26
C ILE A 215 -6.27 16.46 10.24
N VAL A 216 -5.01 16.67 10.67
CA VAL A 216 -3.97 15.61 10.66
C VAL A 216 -4.36 14.48 11.61
N CYS A 217 -4.84 14.80 12.83
CA CYS A 217 -5.31 13.77 13.78
C CYS A 217 -6.48 12.96 13.23
N THR A 218 -7.52 13.66 12.75
CA THR A 218 -8.78 13.04 12.31
C THR A 218 -8.54 12.16 11.07
N TYR A 219 -7.84 12.67 10.07
CA TYR A 219 -7.54 11.92 8.86
C TYR A 219 -6.41 10.89 9.06
N GLY A 220 -5.45 11.17 9.94
CA GLY A 220 -4.46 10.19 10.38
C GLY A 220 -5.10 8.97 11.05
N LEU A 221 -6.07 9.19 11.95
CA LEU A 221 -6.90 8.11 12.49
C LEU A 221 -7.68 7.39 11.37
N GLY A 222 -8.15 8.12 10.36
CA GLY A 222 -8.78 7.55 9.17
C GLY A 222 -7.87 6.60 8.41
N ILE A 223 -6.59 6.96 8.18
CA ILE A 223 -5.61 6.08 7.55
C ILE A 223 -5.33 4.87 8.44
N PHE A 224 -5.13 5.07 9.75
CA PHE A 224 -4.89 3.98 10.70
C PHE A 224 -6.01 2.93 10.67
N LEU A 225 -7.26 3.38 10.76
CA LEU A 225 -8.42 2.51 10.74
C LEU A 225 -8.64 1.87 9.36
N TYR A 226 -8.47 2.66 8.29
CA TYR A 226 -8.62 2.16 6.93
C TYR A 226 -7.63 1.05 6.61
N VAL A 227 -6.32 1.33 6.77
CA VAL A 227 -5.27 0.33 6.49
C VAL A 227 -5.44 -0.87 7.41
N GLY A 228 -5.82 -0.62 8.65
CA GLY A 228 -6.14 -1.67 9.61
C GLY A 228 -7.26 -2.59 9.15
N ALA A 229 -8.38 -2.03 8.70
CA ALA A 229 -9.49 -2.81 8.20
C ALA A 229 -9.20 -3.50 6.87
N GLU A 230 -8.49 -2.84 5.96
CA GLU A 230 -8.05 -3.41 4.68
C GLU A 230 -7.20 -4.67 4.89
N VAL A 231 -6.19 -4.59 5.74
CA VAL A 231 -5.32 -5.71 6.11
C VAL A 231 -6.10 -6.75 6.93
N GLY A 232 -6.96 -6.30 7.87
CA GLY A 232 -7.79 -7.17 8.67
C GLY A 232 -8.74 -8.02 7.82
N VAL A 233 -9.44 -7.41 6.86
CA VAL A 233 -10.32 -8.17 5.95
C VAL A 233 -9.50 -9.11 5.08
N SER A 234 -8.51 -8.59 4.34
CA SER A 234 -7.77 -9.39 3.36
C SER A 234 -7.02 -10.57 3.98
N SER A 235 -6.51 -10.43 5.21
CA SER A 235 -5.77 -11.49 5.91
C SER A 235 -6.66 -12.62 6.42
N TYR A 236 -7.92 -12.34 6.72
CA TYR A 236 -8.81 -13.33 7.35
C TYR A 236 -9.96 -13.79 6.46
N ILE A 237 -10.02 -13.41 5.18
CA ILE A 237 -11.03 -13.94 4.22
C ILE A 237 -11.00 -15.48 4.19
N ILE A 238 -9.80 -16.07 4.07
CA ILE A 238 -9.65 -17.55 4.00
C ILE A 238 -10.17 -18.19 5.27
N THR A 239 -9.73 -17.70 6.42
CA THR A 239 -10.15 -18.26 7.73
C THR A 239 -11.66 -18.12 7.92
N PHE A 240 -12.25 -16.96 7.56
CA PHE A 240 -13.67 -16.73 7.63
C PHE A 240 -14.45 -17.73 6.75
N MET A 241 -14.03 -17.89 5.49
CA MET A 241 -14.70 -18.78 4.56
C MET A 241 -14.61 -20.25 4.99
N ASN A 242 -13.48 -20.65 5.58
CA ASN A 242 -13.31 -22.01 6.08
C ASN A 242 -14.12 -22.26 7.37
N GLU A 243 -14.11 -21.33 8.33
CA GLU A 243 -14.78 -21.55 9.62
C GLU A 243 -16.30 -21.34 9.55
N VAL A 244 -16.76 -20.35 8.77
CA VAL A 244 -18.18 -19.97 8.72
C VAL A 244 -18.94 -20.70 7.63
N HIS A 245 -18.33 -20.89 6.46
CA HIS A 245 -18.98 -21.53 5.32
C HIS A 245 -18.45 -22.94 5.02
N HIS A 246 -17.51 -23.45 5.85
CA HIS A 246 -16.94 -24.79 5.70
C HIS A 246 -16.36 -25.06 4.31
N LEU A 247 -15.83 -24.01 3.66
CA LEU A 247 -15.15 -24.14 2.37
C LEU A 247 -13.82 -24.87 2.59
N ASP A 248 -13.74 -26.09 2.07
CA ASP A 248 -12.49 -26.83 2.08
C ASP A 248 -11.47 -26.15 1.17
N ASN A 249 -10.23 -25.93 1.68
CA ASN A 249 -9.12 -25.36 0.91
C ASN A 249 -8.74 -26.20 -0.31
N ALA A 250 -9.15 -27.49 -0.35
CA ALA A 250 -8.91 -28.39 -1.48
C ALA A 250 -9.84 -28.13 -2.68
N GLN A 251 -10.92 -27.35 -2.53
CA GLN A 251 -11.84 -27.08 -3.64
C GLN A 251 -11.30 -25.96 -4.53
N SER A 252 -10.93 -26.30 -5.76
CA SER A 252 -10.57 -25.37 -6.81
C SER A 252 -11.66 -25.30 -7.89
N PHE A 253 -11.75 -24.17 -8.59
CA PHE A 253 -12.58 -24.05 -9.80
C PHE A 253 -11.92 -24.69 -11.02
N TRP A 254 -10.63 -25.01 -10.97
CA TRP A 254 -9.83 -25.52 -12.09
C TRP A 254 -9.27 -26.90 -11.77
N GLY A 255 -9.14 -27.72 -12.83
CA GLY A 255 -8.45 -29.01 -12.72
C GLY A 255 -6.96 -28.86 -12.41
N GLU A 256 -6.36 -29.85 -11.74
CA GLU A 256 -4.96 -29.84 -11.26
C GLU A 256 -3.94 -29.63 -12.37
N ALA A 257 -4.23 -29.98 -13.61
CA ALA A 257 -3.36 -29.77 -14.77
C ALA A 257 -3.34 -28.32 -15.28
N SER A 258 -4.26 -27.47 -14.81
CA SER A 258 -4.36 -26.07 -15.25
C SER A 258 -3.28 -25.19 -14.64
N PHE A 259 -2.74 -24.26 -15.43
CA PHE A 259 -1.87 -23.18 -14.90
C PHE A 259 -2.58 -22.38 -13.79
N LEU A 260 -3.89 -22.14 -13.94
CA LEU A 260 -4.68 -21.41 -12.95
C LEU A 260 -4.80 -22.16 -11.61
N TYR A 261 -4.80 -23.50 -11.60
CA TYR A 261 -4.72 -24.27 -10.36
C TYR A 261 -3.40 -24.03 -9.61
N ARG A 262 -2.28 -23.92 -10.32
CA ARG A 262 -0.97 -23.65 -9.69
C ARG A 262 -0.91 -22.26 -9.04
N VAL A 263 -1.64 -21.31 -9.58
CA VAL A 263 -1.69 -19.92 -9.07
C VAL A 263 -2.76 -19.78 -7.99
N PHE A 264 -3.91 -20.41 -8.18
CA PHE A 264 -5.07 -20.34 -7.28
C PHE A 264 -5.52 -21.78 -6.92
N PRO A 265 -4.82 -22.42 -5.98
CA PRO A 265 -5.10 -23.82 -5.64
C PRO A 265 -6.45 -24.02 -4.95
N SER A 266 -7.05 -22.97 -4.42
CA SER A 266 -8.34 -23.02 -3.74
C SER A 266 -9.25 -21.85 -4.15
N LYS A 267 -10.56 -22.03 -3.96
CA LYS A 267 -11.57 -20.97 -4.15
C LYS A 267 -11.25 -19.74 -3.26
N THR A 268 -10.83 -19.98 -2.04
CA THR A 268 -10.53 -18.94 -1.06
C THR A 268 -9.29 -18.13 -1.43
N ALA A 269 -8.25 -18.76 -1.97
CA ALA A 269 -7.07 -18.06 -2.49
C ALA A 269 -7.42 -17.14 -3.67
N LEU A 270 -8.32 -17.61 -4.56
CA LEU A 270 -8.82 -16.79 -5.66
C LEU A 270 -9.51 -15.51 -5.16
N ILE A 271 -10.31 -15.60 -4.08
CA ILE A 271 -11.06 -14.45 -3.58
C ILE A 271 -10.14 -13.41 -2.99
N VAL A 272 -9.10 -13.81 -2.27
CA VAL A 272 -8.06 -12.87 -1.80
C VAL A 272 -7.37 -12.20 -2.98
N ALA A 273 -7.06 -12.95 -4.02
CA ALA A 273 -6.48 -12.39 -5.24
C ALA A 273 -7.45 -11.43 -5.95
N LEU A 274 -8.74 -11.78 -6.02
CA LEU A 274 -9.77 -10.90 -6.57
C LEU A 274 -9.98 -9.64 -5.73
N PHE A 275 -9.89 -9.72 -4.42
CA PHE A 275 -9.93 -8.55 -3.53
C PHE A 275 -8.88 -7.51 -3.95
N TRP A 276 -7.63 -7.92 -4.08
CA TRP A 276 -6.53 -7.02 -4.46
C TRP A 276 -6.58 -6.59 -5.93
N LEU A 277 -6.94 -7.50 -6.84
CA LEU A 277 -7.06 -7.19 -8.26
C LEU A 277 -8.19 -6.18 -8.52
N LEU A 278 -9.37 -6.40 -7.92
CA LEU A 278 -10.49 -5.49 -8.05
C LEU A 278 -10.21 -4.14 -7.39
N GLN A 279 -9.41 -4.11 -6.32
CA GLN A 279 -8.95 -2.86 -5.75
C GLN A 279 -8.04 -2.10 -6.72
N ALA A 280 -7.11 -2.78 -7.41
CA ALA A 280 -6.27 -2.14 -8.43
C ALA A 280 -7.10 -1.60 -9.60
N VAL A 281 -8.02 -2.41 -10.12
CA VAL A 281 -8.96 -2.00 -11.19
C VAL A 281 -9.83 -0.84 -10.72
N GLY A 282 -10.38 -0.91 -9.50
CA GLY A 282 -11.18 0.14 -8.90
C GLY A 282 -10.43 1.47 -8.82
N ARG A 283 -9.15 1.47 -8.45
CA ARG A 283 -8.29 2.68 -8.45
C ARG A 283 -8.15 3.29 -9.85
N MET A 284 -7.94 2.47 -10.87
CA MET A 284 -7.83 2.97 -12.25
C MET A 284 -9.15 3.55 -12.74
N VAL A 285 -10.27 2.85 -12.48
CA VAL A 285 -11.63 3.32 -12.84
C VAL A 285 -11.96 4.60 -12.09
N ALA A 286 -11.74 4.64 -10.77
CA ALA A 286 -12.01 5.82 -9.94
C ALA A 286 -11.17 7.02 -10.38
N SER A 287 -9.88 6.84 -10.66
CA SER A 287 -9.01 7.90 -11.20
C SER A 287 -9.53 8.48 -12.50
N PHE A 288 -10.04 7.63 -13.41
CA PHE A 288 -10.67 8.08 -14.64
C PHE A 288 -11.97 8.85 -14.37
N LEU A 289 -12.83 8.34 -13.48
CA LEU A 289 -14.11 8.96 -13.11
C LEU A 289 -13.93 10.32 -12.42
N MET A 290 -12.83 10.53 -11.66
CA MET A 290 -12.50 11.82 -11.03
C MET A 290 -12.29 12.96 -12.04
N ARG A 291 -12.20 12.67 -13.34
CA ARG A 291 -12.17 13.69 -14.40
C ARG A 291 -13.55 14.28 -14.68
N PHE A 292 -14.62 13.58 -14.32
CA PHE A 292 -16.01 13.92 -14.67
C PHE A 292 -16.87 14.14 -13.42
N VAL A 293 -16.51 13.54 -12.31
CA VAL A 293 -17.26 13.56 -11.04
C VAL A 293 -16.34 14.06 -9.94
N SER A 294 -16.87 14.91 -9.03
CA SER A 294 -16.07 15.41 -7.91
C SER A 294 -15.53 14.26 -7.05
N GLU A 295 -14.30 14.40 -6.59
CA GLU A 295 -13.61 13.43 -5.76
C GLU A 295 -14.41 13.06 -4.52
N ARG A 296 -15.04 14.05 -3.89
CA ARG A 296 -15.88 13.86 -2.70
C ARG A 296 -17.06 12.93 -2.96
N ARG A 297 -17.74 13.07 -4.11
CA ARG A 297 -18.88 12.19 -4.47
C ARG A 297 -18.42 10.76 -4.67
N ILE A 298 -17.29 10.57 -5.35
CA ILE A 298 -16.68 9.24 -5.56
C ILE A 298 -16.30 8.63 -4.22
N PHE A 299 -15.67 9.41 -3.32
CA PHE A 299 -15.26 8.93 -2.00
C PHE A 299 -16.47 8.55 -1.13
N ILE A 300 -17.55 9.35 -1.11
CA ILE A 300 -18.78 9.03 -0.38
C ILE A 300 -19.41 7.74 -0.91
N PHE A 301 -19.55 7.63 -2.24
CA PHE A 301 -20.12 6.44 -2.87
C PHE A 301 -19.33 5.19 -2.54
N HIS A 302 -18.02 5.21 -2.77
CA HIS A 302 -17.14 4.07 -2.54
C HIS A 302 -17.10 3.67 -1.05
N SER A 303 -16.96 4.61 -0.13
CA SER A 303 -16.92 4.31 1.31
C SER A 303 -18.25 3.75 1.84
N ALA A 304 -19.41 4.25 1.35
CA ALA A 304 -20.71 3.67 1.67
C ALA A 304 -20.84 2.23 1.16
N CYS A 305 -20.47 2.00 -0.11
CA CYS A 305 -20.49 0.67 -0.72
C CYS A 305 -19.52 -0.30 -0.03
N THR A 306 -18.39 0.17 0.48
CA THR A 306 -17.45 -0.65 1.27
C THR A 306 -18.13 -1.20 2.53
N VAL A 307 -18.82 -0.35 3.29
CA VAL A 307 -19.53 -0.78 4.49
C VAL A 307 -20.61 -1.80 4.15
N ILE A 308 -21.43 -1.52 3.12
CA ILE A 308 -22.50 -2.41 2.68
C ILE A 308 -21.91 -3.77 2.22
N ALA A 309 -20.87 -3.74 1.39
CA ALA A 309 -20.23 -4.95 0.89
C ALA A 309 -19.66 -5.81 2.04
N LEU A 310 -19.00 -5.19 3.02
CA LEU A 310 -18.48 -5.93 4.17
C LEU A 310 -19.61 -6.52 5.03
N LEU A 311 -20.70 -5.77 5.27
CA LEU A 311 -21.86 -6.32 6.00
C LEU A 311 -22.51 -7.50 5.25
N CYS A 312 -22.64 -7.38 3.93
CA CYS A 312 -23.11 -8.51 3.10
C CYS A 312 -22.14 -9.70 3.14
N ALA A 313 -20.84 -9.46 3.18
CA ALA A 313 -19.84 -10.52 3.28
C ALA A 313 -19.91 -11.27 4.61
N ILE A 314 -20.18 -10.56 5.72
CA ILE A 314 -20.26 -11.14 7.07
C ILE A 314 -21.59 -11.88 7.29
N ALA A 315 -22.70 -11.34 6.79
CA ALA A 315 -24.05 -11.84 7.06
C ALA A 315 -24.61 -12.74 5.95
N GLY A 316 -23.94 -12.82 4.79
CA GLY A 316 -24.41 -13.54 3.62
C GLY A 316 -24.20 -15.06 3.70
N ASN A 317 -24.77 -15.77 2.75
CA ASN A 317 -24.43 -17.17 2.49
C ASN A 317 -23.07 -17.27 1.76
N GLU A 318 -22.57 -18.48 1.54
CA GLU A 318 -21.28 -18.75 0.87
C GLU A 318 -21.07 -17.89 -0.38
N THR A 319 -22.00 -17.94 -1.34
CA THR A 319 -21.88 -17.21 -2.62
C THR A 319 -21.88 -15.70 -2.42
N VAL A 320 -22.76 -15.19 -1.56
CA VAL A 320 -22.83 -13.75 -1.24
C VAL A 320 -21.54 -13.30 -0.58
N SER A 321 -21.01 -14.06 0.38
CA SER A 321 -19.75 -13.73 1.06
C SER A 321 -18.57 -13.71 0.08
N LEU A 322 -18.46 -14.70 -0.82
CA LEU A 322 -17.42 -14.75 -1.86
C LEU A 322 -17.41 -13.49 -2.73
N VAL A 323 -18.58 -13.12 -3.27
CA VAL A 323 -18.72 -11.95 -4.13
C VAL A 323 -18.51 -10.66 -3.33
N ALA A 324 -19.07 -10.58 -2.14
CA ALA A 324 -19.05 -9.37 -1.33
C ALA A 324 -17.64 -9.07 -0.79
N PHE A 325 -16.82 -10.06 -0.43
CA PHE A 325 -15.40 -9.81 -0.08
C PHE A 325 -14.62 -9.27 -1.27
N ALA A 326 -14.81 -9.82 -2.46
CA ALA A 326 -14.16 -9.32 -3.68
C ALA A 326 -14.60 -7.86 -3.97
N LEU A 327 -15.90 -7.55 -3.84
CA LEU A 327 -16.44 -6.20 -3.99
C LEU A 327 -15.97 -5.25 -2.88
N THR A 328 -15.75 -5.73 -1.66
CA THR A 328 -15.13 -4.91 -0.60
C THR A 328 -13.77 -4.40 -1.06
N GLY A 329 -12.94 -5.25 -1.68
CA GLY A 329 -11.68 -4.83 -2.30
C GLY A 329 -11.88 -3.73 -3.35
N TYR A 330 -12.86 -3.89 -4.25
CA TYR A 330 -13.16 -2.86 -5.26
C TYR A 330 -13.53 -1.52 -4.64
N PHE A 331 -14.43 -1.52 -3.66
CA PHE A 331 -14.94 -0.27 -3.10
C PHE A 331 -13.99 0.41 -2.11
N THR A 332 -13.03 -0.30 -1.51
CA THR A 332 -12.00 0.32 -0.66
C THR A 332 -10.97 1.13 -1.44
N CYS A 333 -10.95 1.02 -2.77
CA CYS A 333 -9.88 1.49 -3.66
C CYS A 333 -9.49 2.96 -3.51
N VAL A 334 -10.42 3.87 -3.24
CA VAL A 334 -10.17 5.32 -3.15
C VAL A 334 -9.90 5.82 -1.73
N SER A 335 -10.18 5.01 -0.71
CA SER A 335 -10.20 5.48 0.68
C SER A 335 -8.84 6.03 1.13
N PHE A 336 -7.75 5.32 0.87
CA PHE A 336 -6.40 5.79 1.22
C PHE A 336 -6.07 7.11 0.51
N THR A 337 -6.26 7.15 -0.81
CA THR A 337 -5.85 8.29 -1.64
C THR A 337 -6.68 9.54 -1.34
N SER A 338 -7.99 9.39 -1.12
CA SER A 338 -8.86 10.50 -0.75
C SER A 338 -8.56 11.04 0.64
N VAL A 339 -8.35 10.15 1.63
CA VAL A 339 -7.97 10.57 3.00
C VAL A 339 -6.61 11.25 3.00
N PHE A 340 -5.62 10.69 2.28
CA PHE A 340 -4.27 11.24 2.21
C PHE A 340 -4.26 12.60 1.49
N SER A 341 -4.88 12.70 0.32
CA SER A 341 -4.90 13.93 -0.48
C SER A 341 -5.68 15.05 0.21
N ALA A 342 -6.76 14.72 0.93
CA ALA A 342 -7.51 15.70 1.71
C ALA A 342 -6.63 16.43 2.73
N VAL A 343 -5.70 15.72 3.38
CA VAL A 343 -4.75 16.36 4.30
C VAL A 343 -3.72 17.18 3.54
N ILE A 344 -3.07 16.58 2.54
CA ILE A 344 -2.01 17.26 1.77
C ILE A 344 -2.53 18.55 1.11
N ASN A 345 -3.77 18.54 0.58
CA ASN A 345 -4.39 19.72 -0.03
C ASN A 345 -4.82 20.79 0.98
N SER A 346 -4.94 20.44 2.27
CA SER A 346 -5.28 21.37 3.33
C SER A 346 -4.10 22.23 3.83
N PHE A 347 -2.89 21.94 3.36
CA PHE A 347 -1.66 22.66 3.76
C PHE A 347 -0.89 23.12 2.52
N ASP A 348 -0.28 24.31 2.61
CA ASP A 348 0.53 24.86 1.52
C ASP A 348 2.00 24.42 1.57
N ARG A 349 2.45 23.89 2.71
CA ARG A 349 3.84 23.50 3.00
C ARG A 349 3.87 22.30 3.94
N ASP A 350 5.07 21.80 4.24
CA ASP A 350 5.33 20.67 5.15
C ASP A 350 4.74 19.34 4.66
N HIS A 351 4.57 19.19 3.36
CA HIS A 351 3.97 17.99 2.78
C HIS A 351 4.74 16.71 3.10
N GLY A 352 6.06 16.79 3.27
CA GLY A 352 6.90 15.68 3.70
C GLY A 352 6.64 15.28 5.15
N MET A 353 6.63 16.23 6.10
CA MET A 353 6.31 15.96 7.51
C MET A 353 4.90 15.40 7.66
N ILE A 354 3.92 15.98 6.95
CA ILE A 354 2.53 15.50 6.94
C ILE A 354 2.48 14.07 6.38
N SER A 355 3.15 13.82 5.25
CA SER A 355 3.25 12.46 4.67
C SER A 355 3.87 11.48 5.65
N GLY A 356 4.91 11.90 6.39
CA GLY A 356 5.55 11.11 7.43
C GLY A 356 4.61 10.76 8.58
N LEU A 357 3.83 11.74 9.07
CA LEU A 357 2.82 11.52 10.11
C LEU A 357 1.72 10.55 9.64
N LEU A 358 1.20 10.74 8.44
CA LEU A 358 0.19 9.87 7.83
C LEU A 358 0.75 8.47 7.53
N GLY A 359 2.02 8.39 7.11
CA GLY A 359 2.72 7.12 6.90
C GLY A 359 2.88 6.30 8.17
N THR A 360 3.15 6.96 9.31
CA THR A 360 3.19 6.27 10.60
C THR A 360 1.85 5.63 10.98
N ALA A 361 0.73 6.23 10.55
CA ALA A 361 -0.61 5.67 10.78
C ALA A 361 -0.85 4.33 10.05
N ILE A 362 -0.04 3.97 9.05
CA ILE A 362 -0.10 2.67 8.33
C ILE A 362 0.15 1.48 9.30
N VAL A 363 0.78 1.72 10.44
CA VAL A 363 0.94 0.70 11.50
C VAL A 363 -0.41 0.14 11.99
N GLY A 364 -1.51 0.83 11.72
CA GLY A 364 -2.87 0.33 11.93
C GLY A 364 -3.12 -1.03 11.30
N GLY A 365 -2.47 -1.34 10.16
CA GLY A 365 -2.55 -2.64 9.50
C GLY A 365 -2.14 -3.81 10.41
N ALA A 366 -1.09 -3.63 11.21
CA ALA A 366 -0.66 -4.63 12.17
C ALA A 366 -1.62 -4.73 13.38
N LEU A 367 -2.00 -3.58 13.95
CA LEU A 367 -2.77 -3.56 15.20
C LEU A 367 -4.21 -4.00 15.02
N VAL A 368 -4.92 -3.49 14.00
CA VAL A 368 -6.30 -3.88 13.73
C VAL A 368 -6.36 -5.32 13.22
N GLY A 369 -5.42 -5.73 12.36
CA GLY A 369 -5.30 -7.11 11.91
C GLY A 369 -5.12 -8.09 13.08
N TRP A 370 -4.25 -7.76 14.03
CA TRP A 370 -4.10 -8.52 15.27
C TRP A 370 -5.40 -8.58 16.09
N LEU A 371 -6.11 -7.45 16.19
CA LEU A 371 -7.37 -7.38 16.91
C LEU A 371 -8.45 -8.27 16.25
N VAL A 372 -8.56 -8.26 14.93
CA VAL A 372 -9.46 -9.13 14.15
C VAL A 372 -9.19 -10.60 14.47
N GLY A 373 -7.92 -11.02 14.43
CA GLY A 373 -7.53 -12.40 14.75
C GLY A 373 -7.81 -12.76 16.20
N SER A 374 -7.51 -11.87 17.15
CA SER A 374 -7.70 -12.09 18.57
C SER A 374 -9.19 -12.22 18.94
N VAL A 375 -10.04 -11.35 18.37
CA VAL A 375 -11.50 -11.40 18.54
C VAL A 375 -12.05 -12.65 17.86
N GLY A 376 -11.60 -12.96 16.65
CA GLY A 376 -12.00 -14.14 15.89
C GLY A 376 -11.72 -15.45 16.64
N ASN A 377 -10.51 -15.57 17.20
CA ASN A 377 -10.12 -16.74 17.99
C ASN A 377 -10.96 -16.91 19.25
N ARG A 378 -11.45 -15.84 19.86
CA ARG A 378 -12.20 -15.91 21.12
C ARG A 378 -13.71 -16.02 20.94
N TRP A 379 -14.28 -15.35 19.93
CA TRP A 379 -15.72 -15.22 19.72
C TRP A 379 -16.19 -15.65 18.32
N GLY A 380 -15.32 -16.30 17.54
CA GLY A 380 -15.58 -16.76 16.18
C GLY A 380 -15.30 -15.69 15.11
N MET A 381 -15.04 -16.16 13.88
CA MET A 381 -14.59 -15.27 12.79
C MET A 381 -15.64 -14.24 12.33
N VAL A 382 -16.92 -14.48 12.58
CA VAL A 382 -17.98 -13.46 12.35
C VAL A 382 -17.73 -12.23 13.22
N ALA A 383 -17.46 -12.43 14.52
CA ALA A 383 -17.10 -11.33 15.44
C ALA A 383 -15.74 -10.69 15.07
N GLY A 384 -14.76 -11.50 14.68
CA GLY A 384 -13.46 -11.01 14.21
C GLY A 384 -13.61 -10.08 13.00
N MET A 385 -14.32 -10.49 11.97
CA MET A 385 -14.57 -9.66 10.79
C MET A 385 -15.38 -8.40 11.10
N ALA A 386 -16.33 -8.47 12.05
CA ALA A 386 -17.14 -7.33 12.47
C ALA A 386 -16.30 -6.18 13.08
N VAL A 387 -15.10 -6.45 13.61
CA VAL A 387 -14.15 -5.42 14.09
C VAL A 387 -13.82 -4.39 13.00
N ASN A 388 -13.85 -4.77 11.73
CA ASN A 388 -13.54 -3.88 10.62
C ASN A 388 -14.69 -2.91 10.28
N VAL A 389 -15.93 -3.22 10.69
CA VAL A 389 -17.12 -2.40 10.38
C VAL A 389 -17.03 -0.98 10.98
N PRO A 390 -16.71 -0.80 12.28
CA PRO A 390 -16.51 0.55 12.83
C PRO A 390 -15.42 1.35 12.14
N ALA A 391 -14.35 0.68 11.69
CA ALA A 391 -13.24 1.32 10.98
C ALA A 391 -13.70 1.89 9.62
N PHE A 392 -14.41 1.11 8.81
CA PHE A 392 -14.97 1.59 7.55
C PHE A 392 -16.11 2.60 7.74
N LEU A 393 -16.91 2.48 8.79
CA LEU A 393 -17.91 3.50 9.16
C LEU A 393 -17.24 4.84 9.50
N TYR A 394 -16.10 4.83 10.18
CA TYR A 394 -15.32 6.04 10.42
C TYR A 394 -14.84 6.69 9.12
N VAL A 395 -14.33 5.89 8.17
CA VAL A 395 -13.91 6.39 6.84
C VAL A 395 -15.10 6.95 6.06
N PHE A 396 -16.25 6.30 6.12
CA PHE A 396 -17.49 6.83 5.55
C PHE A 396 -17.89 8.16 6.20
N ALA A 397 -17.84 8.26 7.53
CA ALA A 397 -18.09 9.50 8.25
C ALA A 397 -17.14 10.62 7.81
N LEU A 398 -15.84 10.31 7.60
CA LEU A 398 -14.87 11.27 7.04
C LEU A 398 -15.25 11.74 5.64
N SER A 399 -15.75 10.86 4.79
CA SER A 399 -16.15 11.22 3.42
C SER A 399 -17.33 12.21 3.40
N VAL A 400 -18.25 12.09 4.35
CA VAL A 400 -19.46 12.94 4.43
C VAL A 400 -19.20 14.25 5.18
N TRP A 401 -18.57 14.17 6.36
CA TRP A 401 -18.43 15.30 7.30
C TRP A 401 -16.99 15.82 7.45
N GLY A 402 -16.04 15.20 6.77
CA GLY A 402 -14.65 15.63 6.86
C GLY A 402 -14.41 17.02 6.30
N LYS A 403 -13.56 17.80 7.00
CA LYS A 403 -13.21 19.19 6.66
C LYS A 403 -11.93 19.30 5.82
N GLY A 404 -11.32 18.18 5.43
CA GLY A 404 -10.16 18.17 4.54
C GLY A 404 -10.53 18.60 3.11
N ARG A 405 -9.63 19.30 2.41
CA ARG A 405 -9.86 19.77 1.05
C ARG A 405 -9.63 18.62 0.05
N LEU A 406 -10.73 18.03 -0.40
CA LEU A 406 -10.66 17.03 -1.49
C LEU A 406 -10.56 17.71 -2.85
N ASP A 407 -11.39 18.72 -3.10
CA ASP A 407 -11.34 19.54 -4.31
C ASP A 407 -10.61 20.86 -4.01
N VAL A 408 -9.67 21.26 -4.86
CA VAL A 408 -8.93 22.53 -4.72
C VAL A 408 -9.85 23.75 -4.86
N ASN A 409 -11.06 23.54 -5.41
CA ASN A 409 -12.08 24.56 -5.65
C ASN A 409 -13.18 24.58 -4.57
N ASP A 410 -13.10 23.74 -3.53
CA ASP A 410 -14.01 23.82 -2.37
C ASP A 410 -13.59 25.01 -1.48
N ASN A 411 -14.02 26.22 -1.85
CA ASN A 411 -14.01 27.43 -1.01
C ASN A 411 -15.34 27.59 -0.32
#